data_5b967cd5becb8b00018bd37328570972
#
_entry.id   5b967cd5becb8b00018bd37328570972
#
_cell.length_a   1.000
_cell.length_b   1.000
_cell.length_c   1.000
_cell.angle_alpha   90.00
_cell.angle_beta   90.00
_cell.angle_gamma   90.00
#
_symmetry.space_group_name_H-M   'P 1'
#
loop_
_entity.id
_entity.type
_entity.pdbx_description
1 polymer ?
#
loop_
_entity_poly.entity_id
_entity_poly.type
_entity_poly.pdbx_seq_one_letter_code
_entity_poly.pdbx_strand_id
1 'polypeptide(L)'
;MNTQQTPATTRGAANTLAAQQAPQRSRYSDAALTPPVDVIEDSGGITLYADLPGVSRDKLQLNVEADTLTIEAESALPSPEGLQSSHTEVGLARFRRVFTLSKELDTQKISAELADGVLKLRIPKAEHAQPRRIEVTVG
;
A
#
# COMPACT_ATOMS: atom_id res chain seq x y z
N MET A 1 28.89 -30.16 -29.52
CA MET A 1 28.35 -30.15 -29.44
C MET A 1 27.50 -29.98 -28.63
N ASN A 2 26.92 -29.85 -28.20
CA ASN A 2 26.19 -29.90 -27.35
C ASN A 2 26.06 -28.77 -26.58
N THR A 3 26.62 -27.89 -26.64
CA THR A 3 26.48 -26.77 -25.83
C THR A 3 25.24 -26.07 -25.99
N GLN A 4 24.55 -26.38 -27.01
CA GLN A 4 23.40 -25.67 -27.20
C GLN A 4 22.43 -25.86 -26.17
N GLN A 5 22.44 -26.98 -25.58
CA GLN A 5 21.50 -27.19 -24.61
C GLN A 5 21.64 -26.27 -23.50
N THR A 6 22.78 -25.92 -23.15
CA THR A 6 23.01 -25.12 -22.00
C THR A 6 22.39 -23.75 -22.08
N PRO A 7 22.51 -23.06 -23.18
CA PRO A 7 21.87 -21.76 -23.25
C PRO A 7 20.38 -21.83 -23.15
N ALA A 8 19.82 -22.84 -23.72
CA ALA A 8 18.40 -22.97 -23.64
C ALA A 8 17.97 -23.18 -22.21
N THR A 9 18.75 -23.96 -21.49
CA THR A 9 18.42 -24.20 -20.11
C THR A 9 18.46 -22.91 -19.31
N THR A 10 19.44 -22.08 -19.59
CA THR A 10 19.54 -20.85 -18.86
C THR A 10 18.34 -19.97 -19.06
N ARG A 11 17.90 -19.89 -20.28
CA ARG A 11 16.72 -19.09 -20.51
C ARG A 11 15.52 -19.66 -19.83
N GLY A 12 15.45 -20.93 -19.76
CA GLY A 12 14.37 -21.57 -19.05
C GLY A 12 14.35 -21.19 -17.60
N ALA A 13 15.50 -21.03 -17.01
CA ALA A 13 15.54 -20.64 -15.62
C ALA A 13 14.95 -19.24 -15.40
N ALA A 14 15.25 -18.30 -16.29
CA ALA A 14 14.70 -16.98 -16.13
C ALA A 14 13.19 -17.01 -16.26
N ASN A 15 12.70 -17.77 -17.20
CA ASN A 15 11.28 -17.88 -17.33
C ASN A 15 10.65 -18.54 -16.14
N THR A 16 11.36 -19.44 -15.54
CA THR A 16 10.84 -20.12 -14.36
C THR A 16 10.61 -19.13 -13.23
N LEU A 17 11.48 -18.17 -13.06
CA LEU A 17 11.27 -17.20 -12.01
C LEU A 17 10.00 -16.40 -12.25
N ALA A 18 9.77 -15.99 -13.46
CA ALA A 18 8.56 -15.25 -13.75
C ALA A 18 7.34 -16.12 -13.50
N ALA A 19 7.42 -17.36 -13.88
CA ALA A 19 6.29 -18.27 -13.70
C ALA A 19 6.02 -18.51 -12.23
N GLN A 20 7.05 -18.54 -11.42
CA GLN A 20 6.84 -18.75 -10.01
C GLN A 20 6.09 -17.61 -9.36
N GLN A 21 6.26 -16.42 -9.84
CA GLN A 21 5.53 -15.31 -9.27
C GLN A 21 4.07 -15.36 -9.65
N ALA A 22 3.75 -15.83 -10.81
CA ALA A 22 2.38 -15.86 -11.24
C ALA A 22 1.50 -16.74 -10.36
N PRO A 23 1.90 -17.96 -10.01
CA PRO A 23 1.07 -18.78 -9.14
C PRO A 23 0.84 -18.13 -7.77
N GLN A 24 1.82 -17.43 -7.27
CA GLN A 24 1.64 -16.79 -5.98
C GLN A 24 0.59 -15.70 -6.05
N ARG A 25 0.56 -14.99 -7.15
CA ARG A 25 -0.45 -13.97 -7.29
C ARG A 25 -1.83 -14.58 -7.38
N SER A 26 -1.97 -15.71 -7.99
CA SER A 26 -3.30 -16.26 -8.15
C SER A 26 -3.86 -16.81 -6.86
N ARG A 27 -3.04 -17.00 -5.83
CA ARG A 27 -3.59 -17.40 -4.54
C ARG A 27 -4.37 -16.28 -3.91
N TYR A 28 -4.00 -15.06 -4.23
CA TYR A 28 -4.71 -13.89 -3.78
C TYR A 28 -5.41 -13.35 -5.00
N SER A 29 -6.35 -12.53 -4.81
CA SER A 29 -6.95 -11.85 -5.94
C SER A 29 -5.82 -11.16 -6.72
N ASP A 30 -5.72 -11.44 -8.01
CA ASP A 30 -4.69 -10.83 -8.83
C ASP A 30 -4.77 -9.33 -8.77
N ALA A 31 -5.94 -8.81 -8.75
CA ALA A 31 -6.15 -7.38 -8.67
C ALA A 31 -6.38 -7.03 -7.23
N ALA A 32 -5.43 -6.36 -6.62
CA ALA A 32 -5.68 -5.82 -5.30
C ALA A 32 -6.79 -4.79 -5.39
N LEU A 33 -7.64 -4.79 -4.40
CA LEU A 33 -8.74 -3.84 -4.33
C LEU A 33 -8.19 -2.48 -3.91
N THR A 34 -8.78 -1.44 -4.45
CA THR A 34 -8.43 -0.10 -4.05
C THR A 34 -9.39 0.33 -2.96
N PRO A 35 -8.91 0.48 -1.74
CA PRO A 35 -9.83 0.84 -0.66
C PRO A 35 -10.27 2.29 -0.79
N PRO A 36 -11.49 2.60 -0.36
CA PRO A 36 -11.90 4.00 -0.30
C PRO A 36 -11.06 4.73 0.72
N VAL A 37 -10.63 5.92 0.38
CA VAL A 37 -9.80 6.72 1.26
C VAL A 37 -10.31 8.15 1.27
N ASP A 38 -10.50 8.68 2.46
CA ASP A 38 -10.82 10.09 2.64
C ASP A 38 -9.56 10.81 3.09
N VAL A 39 -9.30 11.94 2.49
CA VAL A 39 -8.14 12.75 2.83
C VAL A 39 -8.63 14.09 3.34
N ILE A 40 -8.23 14.43 4.54
CA ILE A 40 -8.60 15.70 5.16
C ILE A 40 -7.33 16.49 5.39
N GLU A 41 -7.27 17.65 4.80
CA GLU A 41 -6.11 18.53 4.94
C GLU A 41 -6.43 19.64 5.90
N ASP A 42 -5.49 19.95 6.78
CA ASP A 42 -5.62 21.10 7.67
C ASP A 42 -4.27 21.82 7.72
N SER A 43 -4.19 22.85 8.52
CA SER A 43 -2.98 23.65 8.56
C SER A 43 -1.79 22.90 9.14
N GLY A 44 -2.02 21.84 9.88
CA GLY A 44 -0.94 21.06 10.50
C GLY A 44 -0.51 19.85 9.72
N GLY A 45 -1.27 19.45 8.70
CA GLY A 45 -0.93 18.27 7.93
C GLY A 45 -2.14 17.65 7.29
N ILE A 46 -2.05 16.35 7.00
CA ILE A 46 -3.17 15.63 6.41
C ILE A 46 -3.52 14.43 7.27
N THR A 47 -4.77 14.05 7.19
CA THR A 47 -5.26 12.83 7.82
C THR A 47 -5.92 11.99 6.75
N LEU A 48 -5.52 10.73 6.68
CA LEU A 48 -6.09 9.78 5.74
C LEU A 48 -6.91 8.77 6.52
N TYR A 49 -8.10 8.48 6.01
CA TYR A 49 -8.93 7.41 6.55
C TYR A 49 -9.16 6.40 5.46
N ALA A 50 -8.73 5.17 5.66
CA ALA A 50 -8.89 4.12 4.67
C ALA A 50 -9.74 3.01 5.24
N ASP A 51 -10.71 2.56 4.46
CA ASP A 51 -11.55 1.42 4.86
C ASP A 51 -10.85 0.14 4.48
N LEU A 52 -10.47 -0.63 5.48
CA LEU A 52 -9.78 -1.89 5.29
C LEU A 52 -10.51 -2.98 6.07
N PRO A 53 -11.71 -3.34 5.64
CA PRO A 53 -12.51 -4.30 6.42
C PRO A 53 -11.82 -5.65 6.52
N GLY A 54 -11.85 -6.21 7.70
CA GLY A 54 -11.27 -7.53 7.94
C GLY A 54 -9.76 -7.54 8.06
N VAL A 55 -9.11 -6.39 8.08
CA VAL A 55 -7.65 -6.33 8.16
C VAL A 55 -7.24 -6.18 9.61
N SER A 56 -6.31 -7.02 10.04
CA SER A 56 -5.72 -6.90 11.36
C SER A 56 -4.38 -6.17 11.24
N ARG A 57 -3.90 -5.70 12.37
CA ARG A 57 -2.69 -4.89 12.37
C ARG A 57 -1.49 -5.63 11.78
N ASP A 58 -1.37 -6.91 12.07
CA ASP A 58 -0.23 -7.67 11.58
C ASP A 58 -0.31 -7.98 10.09
N LYS A 59 -1.44 -7.71 9.46
CA LYS A 59 -1.59 -7.90 8.02
C LYS A 59 -1.57 -6.59 7.25
N LEU A 60 -1.26 -5.51 7.92
CA LEU A 60 -1.21 -4.19 7.32
C LEU A 60 0.24 -3.76 7.20
N GLN A 61 0.61 -3.32 6.02
CA GLN A 61 1.95 -2.80 5.76
C GLN A 61 1.85 -1.40 5.22
N LEU A 62 2.61 -0.51 5.84
CA LEU A 62 2.72 0.87 5.39
C LEU A 62 4.16 1.11 5.03
N ASN A 63 4.39 1.63 3.85
CA ASN A 63 5.73 1.83 3.37
C ASN A 63 5.86 3.22 2.77
N VAL A 64 6.90 3.92 3.13
CA VAL A 64 7.17 5.24 2.58
C VAL A 64 8.54 5.21 1.95
N GLU A 65 8.61 5.57 0.69
CA GLU A 65 9.87 5.64 -0.01
C GLU A 65 9.88 6.96 -0.76
N ALA A 66 10.81 7.83 -0.44
CA ALA A 66 10.84 9.19 -0.97
C ALA A 66 9.51 9.86 -0.63
N ASP A 67 8.73 10.23 -1.63
CA ASP A 67 7.45 10.88 -1.39
C ASP A 67 6.27 9.96 -1.70
N THR A 68 6.51 8.67 -1.80
CA THR A 68 5.46 7.71 -2.13
C THR A 68 5.07 6.90 -0.90
N LEU A 69 3.80 6.93 -0.58
CA LEU A 69 3.24 6.13 0.50
C LEU A 69 2.45 4.99 -0.12
N THR A 70 2.78 3.77 0.29
CA THR A 70 2.07 2.57 -0.16
C THR A 70 1.39 1.93 1.02
N ILE A 71 0.10 1.67 0.88
CA ILE A 71 -0.69 0.95 1.87
C ILE A 71 -1.01 -0.40 1.27
N GLU A 72 -0.63 -1.46 1.95
CA GLU A 72 -0.93 -2.81 1.51
C GLU A 72 -1.50 -3.58 2.69
N ALA A 73 -2.53 -4.36 2.43
CA ALA A 73 -3.18 -5.09 3.51
C ALA A 73 -3.84 -6.34 2.96
N GLU A 74 -3.87 -7.37 3.79
CA GLU A 74 -4.58 -8.59 3.48
C GLU A 74 -5.71 -8.73 4.47
N SER A 75 -6.92 -8.93 3.95
CA SER A 75 -8.10 -9.05 4.78
C SER A 75 -8.34 -10.50 5.14
N ALA A 76 -8.98 -10.73 6.26
CA ALA A 76 -9.46 -12.06 6.60
C ALA A 76 -10.75 -12.40 5.87
N LEU A 77 -11.32 -11.45 5.14
CA LEU A 77 -12.55 -11.68 4.40
C LEU A 77 -12.23 -12.15 2.99
N PRO A 78 -13.10 -12.96 2.39
CA PRO A 78 -12.84 -13.39 1.03
C PRO A 78 -12.98 -12.24 0.05
N SER A 79 -12.23 -12.32 -1.03
CA SER A 79 -12.34 -11.30 -2.07
C SER A 79 -13.64 -11.52 -2.84
N PRO A 80 -14.17 -10.46 -3.44
CA PRO A 80 -15.38 -10.61 -4.24
C PRO A 80 -15.23 -11.63 -5.37
N GLU A 81 -14.04 -11.72 -5.93
CA GLU A 81 -13.79 -12.72 -6.97
C GLU A 81 -13.83 -14.12 -6.40
N GLY A 82 -13.32 -14.31 -5.21
CA GLY A 82 -13.37 -15.60 -4.56
C GLY A 82 -14.78 -16.04 -4.28
N LEU A 83 -15.66 -15.11 -3.93
CA LEU A 83 -17.03 -15.44 -3.65
C LEU A 83 -17.77 -15.92 -4.89
N GLN A 84 -17.36 -15.48 -6.06
CA GLN A 84 -18.01 -15.87 -7.29
C GLN A 84 -17.41 -17.11 -7.89
N SER A 85 -16.32 -17.56 -7.36
CA SER A 85 -15.62 -18.72 -7.90
C SER A 85 -16.33 -20.00 -7.47
N SER A 86 -16.37 -20.96 -8.36
CA SER A 86 -16.87 -22.28 -8.00
C SER A 86 -15.77 -23.17 -7.46
N HIS A 87 -14.58 -22.66 -7.36
CA HIS A 87 -13.46 -23.45 -6.85
C HIS A 87 -13.54 -23.58 -5.35
N THR A 88 -12.91 -24.61 -4.84
CA THR A 88 -12.90 -24.81 -3.40
C THR A 88 -12.03 -23.80 -2.69
N GLU A 89 -11.05 -23.27 -3.39
CA GLU A 89 -10.14 -22.31 -2.79
C GLU A 89 -10.69 -20.90 -2.96
N VAL A 90 -10.77 -20.19 -1.87
CA VAL A 90 -11.27 -18.82 -1.88
C VAL A 90 -10.10 -17.91 -1.55
N GLY A 91 -9.84 -16.96 -2.43
CA GLY A 91 -8.79 -15.99 -2.18
C GLY A 91 -9.23 -14.95 -1.20
N LEU A 92 -8.31 -14.53 -0.36
CA LEU A 92 -8.58 -13.46 0.59
C LEU A 92 -8.44 -12.12 -0.10
N ALA A 93 -9.20 -11.16 0.36
CA ALA A 93 -9.15 -9.83 -0.21
C ALA A 93 -7.83 -9.17 0.14
N ARG A 94 -7.25 -8.48 -0.82
CA ARG A 94 -6.06 -7.69 -0.62
C ARG A 94 -6.35 -6.27 -1.04
N PHE A 95 -5.79 -5.34 -0.30
CA PHE A 95 -5.96 -3.92 -0.56
C PHE A 95 -4.61 -3.31 -0.88
N ARG A 96 -4.60 -2.40 -1.82
CA ARG A 96 -3.40 -1.67 -2.15
C ARG A 96 -3.76 -0.26 -2.59
N ARG A 97 -3.06 0.70 -2.03
CA ARG A 97 -3.26 2.08 -2.40
C ARG A 97 -1.92 2.80 -2.36
N VAL A 98 -1.66 3.60 -3.37
CA VAL A 98 -0.40 4.34 -3.48
C VAL A 98 -0.72 5.82 -3.58
N PHE A 99 -0.01 6.61 -2.79
CA PHE A 99 -0.17 8.06 -2.79
C PHE A 99 1.18 8.72 -3.02
N THR A 100 1.16 9.79 -3.78
CA THR A 100 2.31 10.69 -3.85
C THR A 100 2.06 11.82 -2.87
N LEU A 101 2.97 11.98 -1.94
CA LEU A 101 2.81 12.95 -0.87
C LEU A 101 3.50 14.26 -1.22
N SER A 102 2.94 15.35 -0.73
CA SER A 102 3.55 16.64 -0.90
C SER A 102 4.88 16.69 -0.14
N LYS A 103 5.85 17.40 -0.70
CA LYS A 103 7.13 17.57 -0.04
C LYS A 103 7.03 18.38 1.22
N GLU A 104 5.90 19.04 1.41
CA GLU A 104 5.68 19.80 2.64
C GLU A 104 5.35 18.91 3.82
N LEU A 105 5.07 17.64 3.58
CA LEU A 105 4.71 16.73 4.65
C LEU A 105 5.96 16.08 5.23
N ASP A 106 5.93 15.84 6.53
CA ASP A 106 7.04 15.21 7.22
C ASP A 106 6.76 13.71 7.29
N THR A 107 7.32 12.96 6.35
CA THR A 107 7.05 11.55 6.26
C THR A 107 7.72 10.74 7.36
N GLN A 108 8.60 11.35 8.12
CA GLN A 108 9.21 10.65 9.24
C GLN A 108 8.36 10.70 10.50
N LYS A 109 7.34 11.52 10.49
CA LYS A 109 6.47 11.67 11.66
C LYS A 109 5.06 11.13 11.38
N ILE A 110 4.95 10.16 10.53
CA ILE A 110 3.67 9.53 10.24
C ILE A 110 3.25 8.70 11.44
N SER A 111 2.00 8.84 11.83
CA SER A 111 1.42 7.99 12.84
C SER A 111 0.21 7.28 12.25
N ALA A 112 -0.04 6.07 12.72
CA ALA A 112 -1.08 5.23 12.16
C ALA A 112 -1.82 4.50 13.25
N GLU A 113 -3.13 4.40 13.08
CA GLU A 113 -3.99 3.64 13.98
C GLU A 113 -4.93 2.80 13.14
N LEU A 114 -5.13 1.56 13.53
CA LEU A 114 -6.10 0.69 12.87
C LEU A 114 -7.11 0.25 13.91
N ALA A 115 -8.36 0.57 13.67
CA ALA A 115 -9.43 0.19 14.59
C ALA A 115 -10.66 -0.15 13.77
N ASP A 116 -11.26 -1.31 14.05
CA ASP A 116 -12.51 -1.72 13.43
C ASP A 116 -12.47 -1.62 11.90
N GLY A 117 -11.35 -2.00 11.31
CA GLY A 117 -11.22 -2.00 9.87
C GLY A 117 -11.01 -0.63 9.26
N VAL A 118 -10.76 0.38 10.07
CA VAL A 118 -10.48 1.72 9.55
C VAL A 118 -9.07 2.11 9.94
N LEU A 119 -8.29 2.44 8.93
CA LEU A 119 -6.93 2.93 9.14
C LEU A 119 -6.95 4.44 9.16
N LYS A 120 -6.40 5.00 10.21
CA LYS A 120 -6.24 6.45 10.32
C LYS A 120 -4.76 6.77 10.28
N LEU A 121 -4.36 7.53 9.29
CA LEU A 121 -2.98 7.94 9.12
C LEU A 121 -2.88 9.45 9.29
N ARG A 122 -1.96 9.88 10.12
CA ARG A 122 -1.73 11.32 10.27
C ARG A 122 -0.31 11.63 9.80
N ILE A 123 -0.19 12.57 8.87
CA ILE A 123 1.10 13.02 8.36
C ILE A 123 1.18 14.51 8.57
N PRO A 124 2.00 14.97 9.51
CA PRO A 124 2.09 16.40 9.78
C PRO A 124 2.92 17.10 8.71
N LYS A 125 2.71 18.38 8.58
CA LYS A 125 3.56 19.18 7.72
C LYS A 125 4.91 19.37 8.41
N ALA A 126 5.95 19.42 7.59
CA ALA A 126 7.27 19.71 8.10
C ALA A 126 7.28 21.10 8.72
N GLU A 127 8.19 21.31 9.67
CA GLU A 127 8.20 22.57 10.38
C GLU A 127 8.30 23.76 9.47
N HIS A 128 9.11 23.65 8.44
CA HIS A 128 9.31 24.77 7.52
C HIS A 128 8.07 25.06 6.69
N ALA A 129 7.14 24.13 6.61
CA ALA A 129 5.93 24.29 5.80
C ALA A 129 4.71 24.64 6.62
N GLN A 130 4.84 24.67 7.94
CA GLN A 130 3.71 24.98 8.79
C GLN A 130 3.47 26.47 8.83
N PRO A 131 2.22 26.90 8.99
CA PRO A 131 1.93 28.33 9.14
C PRO A 131 2.63 28.85 10.38
N ARG A 132 3.18 30.02 10.27
CA ARG A 132 3.79 30.64 11.42
C ARG A 132 3.48 32.09 11.41
N ARG A 133 3.48 32.62 12.61
CA ARG A 133 3.19 34.03 12.80
C ARG A 133 4.43 34.84 12.51
N ILE A 134 4.26 35.89 11.76
CA ILE A 134 5.36 36.78 11.46
C ILE A 134 5.13 38.05 12.22
N GLU A 135 6.13 38.42 13.02
CA GLU A 135 6.06 39.65 13.75
C GLU A 135 6.45 40.79 12.86
N VAL A 136 5.63 41.83 12.84
CA VAL A 136 5.92 42.99 12.02
C VAL A 136 6.47 44.10 12.91
N THR A 137 7.64 44.54 12.56
CA THR A 137 8.28 45.62 13.29
C THR A 137 8.12 46.91 12.50
N VAL A 138 7.68 47.93 13.19
CA VAL A 138 7.55 49.25 12.57
C VAL A 138 8.78 50.02 12.93
N GLY A 139 9.54 50.38 11.92
CA GLY A 139 10.81 51.02 12.22
C GLY A 139 10.87 52.46 11.85
#